data_a0be94222dd7b2f478d04a6290d4b58d
#
_entry.id   a0be94222dd7b2f478d04a6290d4b58d
#
_cell.length_a   1.000
_cell.length_b   1.000
_cell.length_c   1.000
_cell.angle_alpha   90.00
_cell.angle_beta   90.00
_cell.angle_gamma   90.00
#
_symmetry.space_group_name_H-M   'P 1'
#
loop_
_entity.id
_entity.type
_entity.pdbx_description
1 polymer ?
#
loop_
_entity_poly.entity_id
_entity_poly.type
_entity_poly.pdbx_seq_one_letter_code
_entity_poly.pdbx_strand_id
1 'polypeptide(L)'
;MLYKPSFAWYIYSYSANECIFASSLACACIQFRSAEIFSVRRDTEGSEILIYFNCDYTEGCHPNILKRLCETNMMQTVGYGEDEICDLARAKIRKACGREDVDVHFLVGGTQTNATVIAAILRPHQGALSADTGHINVHETGAVEATGHKVLPLPSTPDGKITAEQVENAYLAHVNDASFEHMVQPKLVYISLPTENGGLYSKAELTALHDVCTRCGLYLFIDGARLGYGLTAPENDVALADLCALSDVFYIGGTKVGALFGEAVVITNPALKTDFRYHIKQRGGMLAKGRLLGIQFDELFTDDLYFKISEKAVRQAKRIAKACEDAGCAFFAPSPTNQQFPIFPDTALEKLAEKYKYSYWARVDETHSAVRLCTSWATTDENVDALCKDIASVMAE
;
A
#
# COMPACT_ATOMS: atom_id res chain seq x y z
N MET A 1 36.73 -25.03 -28.05
CA MET A 1 35.90 -26.06 -27.38
C MET A 1 34.52 -25.43 -27.11
N LEU A 2 33.58 -25.84 -27.94
CA LEU A 2 32.22 -25.28 -27.96
C LEU A 2 31.30 -26.20 -27.11
N TYR A 3 30.66 -25.67 -26.10
CA TYR A 3 29.60 -26.37 -25.38
C TYR A 3 28.24 -25.91 -25.90
N LYS A 4 27.50 -26.84 -26.51
CA LYS A 4 26.05 -26.68 -26.82
C LYS A 4 25.25 -27.32 -25.68
N PRO A 5 24.16 -26.68 -25.18
CA PRO A 5 23.15 -27.42 -24.43
C PRO A 5 22.01 -27.80 -25.40
N SER A 6 21.67 -29.07 -25.36
CA SER A 6 20.53 -29.67 -26.05
C SER A 6 19.22 -29.37 -25.30
N PHE A 7 18.28 -28.75 -25.99
CA PHE A 7 16.87 -28.67 -25.56
C PHE A 7 16.14 -29.95 -25.99
N ALA A 8 15.67 -30.72 -25.02
CA ALA A 8 14.74 -31.82 -25.27
C ALA A 8 13.30 -31.32 -25.07
N TRP A 9 12.51 -31.36 -26.13
CA TRP A 9 11.07 -31.14 -26.11
C TRP A 9 10.37 -32.44 -25.70
N TYR A 10 9.60 -32.43 -24.61
CA TYR A 10 8.65 -33.48 -24.33
C TYR A 10 7.29 -33.11 -24.91
N ILE A 11 6.90 -33.83 -25.99
CA ILE A 11 5.54 -33.81 -26.54
C ILE A 11 4.78 -34.94 -25.85
N TYR A 12 3.76 -34.61 -25.05
CA TYR A 12 2.77 -35.61 -24.61
C TYR A 12 1.68 -35.74 -25.67
N SER A 13 1.62 -36.91 -26.32
CA SER A 13 0.50 -37.29 -27.17
C SER A 13 -0.66 -37.80 -26.32
N TYR A 14 -1.81 -37.16 -26.40
CA TYR A 14 -3.06 -37.71 -25.92
C TYR A 14 -3.72 -38.52 -27.07
N SER A 15 -3.90 -39.80 -26.88
CA SER A 15 -4.69 -40.65 -27.75
C SER A 15 -6.20 -40.46 -27.45
N ALA A 16 -6.94 -40.15 -28.50
CA ALA A 16 -8.40 -40.17 -28.50
C ALA A 16 -8.90 -41.58 -28.52
N ASN A 17 -9.79 -41.92 -27.60
CA ASN A 17 -10.94 -42.80 -27.82
C ASN A 17 -11.80 -42.88 -26.55
N GLU A 18 -13.00 -42.37 -26.63
CA GLU A 18 -14.30 -43.01 -26.49
C GLU A 18 -15.39 -41.99 -26.26
N CYS A 19 -16.18 -41.77 -27.31
CA CYS A 19 -17.49 -41.15 -27.22
C CYS A 19 -18.48 -42.18 -26.73
N ILE A 20 -19.15 -41.92 -25.60
CA ILE A 20 -20.47 -42.53 -25.32
C ILE A 20 -21.42 -41.39 -24.94
N PHE A 21 -22.48 -41.27 -25.73
CA PHE A 21 -23.63 -40.39 -25.53
C PHE A 21 -24.41 -40.80 -24.28
N ALA A 22 -24.69 -39.86 -23.39
CA ALA A 22 -25.88 -39.88 -22.54
C ALA A 22 -26.38 -38.48 -22.33
N SER A 23 -27.49 -38.18 -22.95
CA SER A 23 -28.29 -36.97 -22.74
C SER A 23 -28.99 -37.06 -21.39
N SER A 24 -28.77 -36.06 -20.52
CA SER A 24 -29.82 -35.61 -19.62
C SER A 24 -29.49 -34.19 -19.13
N LEU A 25 -30.42 -33.27 -19.40
CA LEU A 25 -30.45 -31.95 -18.81
C LEU A 25 -30.49 -32.07 -17.29
N ALA A 26 -29.48 -31.56 -16.62
CA ALA A 26 -29.60 -31.11 -15.25
C ALA A 26 -28.79 -29.81 -15.14
N CYS A 27 -29.51 -28.72 -15.20
CA CYS A 27 -29.01 -27.36 -14.82
C CYS A 27 -28.68 -27.41 -13.32
N ALA A 28 -27.47 -27.80 -12.98
CA ALA A 28 -26.99 -27.72 -11.61
C ALA A 28 -26.58 -26.25 -11.36
N CYS A 29 -27.52 -25.48 -10.82
CA CYS A 29 -27.19 -24.23 -10.11
C CYS A 29 -26.20 -24.59 -8.99
N ILE A 30 -24.94 -24.33 -9.20
CA ILE A 30 -23.95 -24.35 -8.13
C ILE A 30 -24.27 -23.15 -7.23
N GLN A 31 -25.11 -23.42 -6.21
CA GLN A 31 -25.24 -22.54 -5.06
C GLN A 31 -23.90 -22.62 -4.30
N PHE A 32 -23.03 -21.65 -4.50
CA PHE A 32 -21.89 -21.43 -3.62
C PHE A 32 -22.45 -21.10 -2.23
N ARG A 33 -22.41 -22.05 -1.32
CA ARG A 33 -22.60 -21.79 0.10
C ARG A 33 -21.39 -20.98 0.57
N SER A 34 -21.64 -19.74 0.93
CA SER A 34 -20.63 -18.75 1.37
C SER A 34 -19.84 -19.16 2.63
N ALA A 35 -20.12 -20.30 3.23
CA ALA A 35 -19.48 -20.79 4.46
C ALA A 35 -18.32 -21.78 4.23
N GLU A 36 -18.12 -22.29 3.00
CA GLU A 36 -17.12 -23.36 2.76
C GLU A 36 -15.85 -22.89 2.02
N ILE A 37 -15.80 -21.63 1.59
CA ILE A 37 -14.63 -21.09 0.86
C ILE A 37 -13.47 -20.75 1.82
N PHE A 38 -13.71 -20.68 3.12
CA PHE A 38 -12.72 -20.37 4.14
C PHE A 38 -12.19 -21.59 4.93
N SER A 39 -12.36 -22.82 4.42
CA SER A 39 -11.64 -23.94 5.02
C SER A 39 -10.17 -23.84 4.62
N VAL A 40 -9.34 -23.49 5.58
CA VAL A 40 -7.89 -23.60 5.50
C VAL A 40 -7.55 -24.99 4.96
N ARG A 41 -7.01 -25.08 3.73
CA ARG A 41 -6.44 -26.34 3.23
C ARG A 41 -5.29 -26.68 4.15
N ARG A 42 -5.40 -27.81 4.84
CA ARG A 42 -4.24 -28.45 5.46
C ARG A 42 -3.35 -28.90 4.31
N ASP A 43 -2.12 -28.45 4.30
CA ASP A 43 -1.13 -29.03 3.39
C ASP A 43 -1.00 -30.53 3.71
N THR A 44 -0.90 -31.34 2.66
CA THR A 44 -0.98 -32.81 2.70
C THR A 44 0.24 -33.47 3.35
N GLU A 45 1.13 -32.71 4.01
CA GLU A 45 2.38 -33.22 4.60
C GLU A 45 2.62 -32.83 6.08
N GLY A 46 1.59 -32.55 6.86
CA GLY A 46 1.76 -32.44 8.32
C GLY A 46 2.66 -31.29 8.82
N SER A 47 3.04 -30.32 7.97
CA SER A 47 3.71 -29.10 8.39
C SER A 47 2.72 -28.16 9.06
N GLU A 48 3.05 -27.66 10.25
CA GLU A 48 2.25 -26.65 10.92
C GLU A 48 2.15 -25.41 10.03
N ILE A 49 0.91 -24.95 9.80
CA ILE A 49 0.65 -23.78 8.95
C ILE A 49 1.15 -22.54 9.69
N LEU A 50 2.16 -21.88 9.11
CA LEU A 50 2.67 -20.61 9.62
C LEU A 50 1.62 -19.50 9.49
N ILE A 51 1.44 -18.72 10.55
CA ILE A 51 0.57 -17.55 10.59
C ILE A 51 1.37 -16.31 10.21
N TYR A 52 0.90 -15.56 9.22
CA TYR A 52 1.64 -14.45 8.63
C TYR A 52 1.24 -13.10 9.25
N PHE A 53 2.21 -12.44 9.89
CA PHE A 53 2.15 -11.05 10.38
C PHE A 53 3.28 -10.19 9.82
N ASN A 54 3.99 -10.66 8.80
CA ASN A 54 5.15 -9.96 8.25
C ASN A 54 4.77 -8.77 7.33
N CYS A 55 3.61 -8.83 6.67
CA CYS A 55 3.13 -7.77 5.80
C CYS A 55 1.59 -7.79 5.67
N ASP A 56 1.03 -6.78 5.02
CA ASP A 56 -0.41 -6.55 4.90
C ASP A 56 -0.94 -6.80 3.47
N TYR A 57 -0.28 -7.68 2.69
CA TYR A 57 -0.64 -8.00 1.30
C TYR A 57 -0.38 -9.47 0.94
N THR A 58 -0.60 -10.40 1.88
CA THR A 58 -0.41 -11.84 1.65
C THR A 58 -1.64 -12.51 1.04
N GLU A 59 -2.83 -12.01 1.33
CA GLU A 59 -4.09 -12.55 0.84
C GLU A 59 -4.49 -11.91 -0.50
N GLY A 60 -5.54 -12.46 -1.12
CA GLY A 60 -6.15 -11.92 -2.33
C GLY A 60 -6.93 -10.62 -2.07
N CYS A 61 -8.19 -10.56 -2.51
CA CYS A 61 -9.03 -9.40 -2.26
C CYS A 61 -10.21 -9.71 -1.34
N HIS A 62 -10.85 -8.64 -0.86
CA HIS A 62 -12.10 -8.77 -0.10
C HIS A 62 -13.16 -9.54 -0.91
N PRO A 63 -13.94 -10.45 -0.28
CA PRO A 63 -14.91 -11.31 -0.97
C PRO A 63 -15.90 -10.57 -1.87
N ASN A 64 -16.33 -9.37 -1.51
CA ASN A 64 -17.22 -8.55 -2.34
C ASN A 64 -16.57 -8.22 -3.69
N ILE A 65 -15.27 -7.87 -3.69
CA ILE A 65 -14.52 -7.58 -4.91
C ILE A 65 -14.45 -8.83 -5.80
N LEU A 66 -14.09 -9.98 -5.22
CA LEU A 66 -14.02 -11.24 -5.96
C LEU A 66 -15.38 -11.60 -6.58
N LYS A 67 -16.45 -11.47 -5.81
CA LYS A 67 -17.83 -11.67 -6.29
C LYS A 67 -18.13 -10.75 -7.48
N ARG A 68 -17.84 -9.45 -7.36
CA ARG A 68 -18.12 -8.46 -8.39
C ARG A 68 -17.28 -8.69 -9.66
N LEU A 69 -16.03 -9.12 -9.51
CA LEU A 69 -15.17 -9.54 -10.64
C LEU A 69 -15.79 -10.72 -11.40
N CYS A 70 -16.29 -11.75 -10.69
CA CYS A 70 -16.97 -12.91 -11.30
C CYS A 70 -18.27 -12.50 -12.02
N GLU A 71 -19.11 -11.67 -11.40
CA GLU A 71 -20.39 -11.21 -11.95
C GLU A 71 -20.20 -10.38 -13.24
N THR A 72 -19.10 -9.60 -13.31
CA THR A 72 -18.83 -8.71 -14.43
C THR A 72 -17.90 -9.32 -15.49
N ASN A 73 -17.44 -10.56 -15.30
CA ASN A 73 -16.40 -11.17 -16.15
C ASN A 73 -16.76 -11.16 -17.65
N MET A 74 -18.02 -11.41 -17.99
CA MET A 74 -18.47 -11.46 -19.39
C MET A 74 -19.02 -10.12 -19.92
N MET A 75 -18.99 -9.05 -19.10
CA MET A 75 -19.43 -7.74 -19.58
C MET A 75 -18.46 -7.18 -20.61
N GLN A 76 -19.01 -6.61 -21.68
CA GLN A 76 -18.26 -5.83 -22.66
C GLN A 76 -18.31 -4.35 -22.25
N THR A 77 -17.16 -3.76 -22.03
CA THR A 77 -17.01 -2.35 -21.63
C THR A 77 -15.98 -1.65 -22.50
N VAL A 78 -16.01 -0.33 -22.52
CA VAL A 78 -14.91 0.48 -23.03
C VAL A 78 -13.64 0.16 -22.23
N GLY A 79 -12.49 0.18 -22.89
CA GLY A 79 -11.21 -0.12 -22.25
C GLY A 79 -10.55 1.08 -21.57
N TYR A 80 -9.39 0.82 -20.99
CA TYR A 80 -8.46 1.84 -20.50
C TYR A 80 -9.00 2.72 -19.35
N GLY A 81 -9.98 2.18 -18.59
CA GLY A 81 -10.59 2.87 -17.45
C GLY A 81 -11.57 3.98 -17.82
N GLU A 82 -12.08 3.96 -19.06
CA GLU A 82 -13.11 4.90 -19.56
C GLU A 82 -14.52 4.26 -19.53
N ASP A 83 -14.69 3.24 -18.72
CA ASP A 83 -15.94 2.51 -18.55
C ASP A 83 -16.78 3.05 -17.39
N GLU A 84 -18.07 2.73 -17.40
CA GLU A 84 -19.05 3.19 -16.42
C GLU A 84 -18.71 2.74 -14.99
N ILE A 85 -18.05 1.60 -14.81
CA ILE A 85 -17.69 1.11 -13.47
C ILE A 85 -16.57 1.96 -12.89
N CYS A 86 -15.57 2.30 -13.71
CA CYS A 86 -14.53 3.24 -13.32
C CYS A 86 -15.09 4.62 -13.00
N ASP A 87 -16.12 5.08 -13.73
CA ASP A 87 -16.78 6.37 -13.46
C ASP A 87 -17.55 6.34 -12.14
N LEU A 88 -18.23 5.25 -11.82
CA LEU A 88 -18.88 5.06 -10.50
C LEU A 88 -17.85 5.08 -9.36
N ALA A 89 -16.73 4.38 -9.52
CA ALA A 89 -15.66 4.39 -8.53
C ALA A 89 -15.08 5.80 -8.32
N ARG A 90 -14.82 6.55 -9.42
CA ARG A 90 -14.38 7.95 -9.36
C ARG A 90 -15.38 8.84 -8.62
N ALA A 91 -16.68 8.69 -8.92
CA ALA A 91 -17.72 9.46 -8.26
C ALA A 91 -17.78 9.20 -6.74
N LYS A 92 -17.65 7.94 -6.31
CA LYS A 92 -17.61 7.57 -4.90
C LYS A 92 -16.38 8.17 -4.19
N ILE A 93 -15.21 8.12 -4.82
CA ILE A 93 -13.99 8.72 -4.27
C ILE A 93 -14.12 10.24 -4.19
N ARG A 94 -14.62 10.93 -5.23
CA ARG A 94 -14.89 12.38 -5.18
C ARG A 94 -15.83 12.75 -4.05
N LYS A 95 -16.90 11.98 -3.88
CA LYS A 95 -17.84 12.17 -2.77
C LYS A 95 -17.16 12.01 -1.42
N ALA A 96 -16.33 10.98 -1.23
CA ALA A 96 -15.56 10.77 0.00
C ALA A 96 -14.54 11.89 0.26
N CYS A 97 -13.95 12.44 -0.79
CA CYS A 97 -13.07 13.61 -0.76
C CYS A 97 -13.81 14.94 -0.51
N GLY A 98 -15.14 14.98 -0.67
CA GLY A 98 -15.92 16.22 -0.59
C GLY A 98 -15.61 17.22 -1.71
N ARG A 99 -15.04 16.78 -2.85
CA ARG A 99 -14.63 17.63 -3.98
C ARG A 99 -14.93 16.96 -5.32
N GLU A 100 -15.78 17.57 -6.11
CA GLU A 100 -16.17 17.07 -7.45
C GLU A 100 -15.14 17.42 -8.54
N ASP A 101 -14.31 18.42 -8.31
CA ASP A 101 -13.36 18.96 -9.29
C ASP A 101 -12.01 18.22 -9.31
N VAL A 102 -11.79 17.21 -8.50
CA VAL A 102 -10.56 16.43 -8.50
C VAL A 102 -10.55 15.37 -9.62
N ASP A 103 -9.39 15.11 -10.22
CA ASP A 103 -9.22 13.99 -11.11
C ASP A 103 -8.83 12.74 -10.33
N VAL A 104 -9.45 11.60 -10.69
CA VAL A 104 -9.15 10.31 -10.07
C VAL A 104 -8.70 9.32 -11.15
N HIS A 105 -7.51 8.76 -10.98
CA HIS A 105 -6.91 7.79 -11.89
C HIS A 105 -6.52 6.52 -11.15
N PHE A 106 -6.75 5.36 -11.77
CA PHE A 106 -6.40 4.08 -11.19
C PHE A 106 -5.11 3.54 -11.79
N LEU A 107 -4.15 3.18 -10.95
CA LEU A 107 -2.87 2.55 -11.31
C LEU A 107 -2.73 1.20 -10.61
N VAL A 108 -1.71 0.41 -10.97
CA VAL A 108 -1.61 -1.01 -10.60
C VAL A 108 -0.97 -1.21 -9.23
N GLY A 109 -0.10 -0.30 -8.79
CA GLY A 109 0.62 -0.43 -7.53
C GLY A 109 1.40 0.82 -7.16
N GLY A 110 1.87 0.91 -5.91
CA GLY A 110 2.49 2.10 -5.33
C GLY A 110 3.73 2.59 -6.09
N THR A 111 4.68 1.69 -6.38
CA THR A 111 5.91 2.07 -7.13
C THR A 111 5.60 2.64 -8.51
N GLN A 112 4.65 2.04 -9.25
CA GLN A 112 4.21 2.61 -10.53
C GLN A 112 3.55 3.97 -10.36
N THR A 113 2.75 4.13 -9.30
CA THR A 113 2.09 5.38 -8.96
C THR A 113 3.12 6.47 -8.66
N ASN A 114 4.07 6.20 -7.78
CA ASN A 114 5.13 7.15 -7.40
C ASN A 114 5.95 7.58 -8.63
N ALA A 115 6.43 6.62 -9.43
CA ALA A 115 7.18 6.92 -10.65
C ALA A 115 6.35 7.71 -11.68
N THR A 116 5.05 7.43 -11.79
CA THR A 116 4.17 8.13 -12.74
C THR A 116 3.89 9.56 -12.30
N VAL A 117 3.52 9.76 -11.04
CA VAL A 117 3.21 11.09 -10.47
C VAL A 117 4.45 11.98 -10.49
N ILE A 118 5.58 11.49 -10.01
CA ILE A 118 6.83 12.26 -9.95
C ILE A 118 7.29 12.68 -11.35
N ALA A 119 7.27 11.77 -12.30
CA ALA A 119 7.65 12.09 -13.68
C ALA A 119 6.65 12.96 -14.44
N ALA A 120 5.38 13.00 -14.03
CA ALA A 120 4.39 13.92 -14.59
C ALA A 120 4.56 15.34 -14.07
N ILE A 121 5.02 15.50 -12.83
CA ILE A 121 5.15 16.78 -12.15
C ILE A 121 6.49 17.46 -12.45
N LEU A 122 7.59 16.70 -12.43
CA LEU A 122 8.94 17.25 -12.44
C LEU A 122 9.48 17.48 -13.86
N ARG A 123 10.24 18.54 -14.01
CA ARG A 123 11.12 18.76 -15.19
C ARG A 123 12.44 18.03 -14.98
N PRO A 124 13.21 17.72 -16.04
CA PRO A 124 14.41 16.87 -15.96
C PRO A 124 15.47 17.28 -14.94
N HIS A 125 15.59 18.59 -14.62
CA HIS A 125 16.54 19.16 -13.65
C HIS A 125 15.99 19.20 -12.21
N GLN A 126 14.76 18.72 -12.00
CA GLN A 126 14.08 18.82 -10.71
C GLN A 126 14.09 17.49 -9.97
N GLY A 127 14.04 17.55 -8.63
CA GLY A 127 14.04 16.40 -7.74
C GLY A 127 12.96 16.49 -6.68
N ALA A 128 12.76 15.35 -5.99
CA ALA A 128 11.78 15.17 -4.92
C ALA A 128 12.46 15.11 -3.55
N LEU A 129 12.11 16.02 -2.63
CA LEU A 129 12.46 15.91 -1.22
C LEU A 129 11.63 14.76 -0.59
N SER A 130 12.26 13.92 0.21
CA SER A 130 11.63 12.80 0.89
C SER A 130 12.32 12.54 2.22
N ALA A 131 11.63 11.88 3.17
CA ALA A 131 12.33 11.30 4.31
C ALA A 131 13.43 10.33 3.83
N ASP A 132 14.54 10.23 4.56
CA ASP A 132 15.59 9.24 4.28
C ASP A 132 15.08 7.79 4.38
N THR A 133 14.05 7.55 5.20
CA THR A 133 13.29 6.30 5.29
C THR A 133 12.16 6.19 4.27
N GLY A 134 11.88 7.24 3.49
CA GLY A 134 10.75 7.29 2.55
C GLY A 134 10.83 6.19 1.48
N HIS A 135 9.67 5.62 1.12
CA HIS A 135 9.59 4.45 0.25
C HIS A 135 10.31 4.64 -1.09
N ILE A 136 10.19 5.83 -1.70
CA ILE A 136 10.87 6.17 -2.96
C ILE A 136 12.40 6.22 -2.84
N ASN A 137 12.94 6.43 -1.63
CA ASN A 137 14.37 6.48 -1.38
C ASN A 137 14.97 5.08 -1.14
N VAL A 138 14.22 4.18 -0.46
CA VAL A 138 14.84 2.94 0.07
C VAL A 138 14.21 1.64 -0.45
N HIS A 139 12.97 1.65 -0.98
CA HIS A 139 12.22 0.42 -1.29
C HIS A 139 11.72 0.30 -2.74
N GLU A 140 12.17 1.16 -3.68
CA GLU A 140 11.70 1.13 -5.06
C GLU A 140 12.79 0.87 -6.11
N THR A 141 13.95 0.40 -5.67
CA THR A 141 15.06 -0.02 -6.56
C THR A 141 15.45 1.08 -7.57
N GLY A 142 15.39 2.36 -7.14
CA GLY A 142 15.69 3.50 -8.01
C GLY A 142 14.63 3.77 -9.08
N ALA A 143 13.36 3.47 -8.82
CA ALA A 143 12.28 3.69 -9.79
C ALA A 143 12.10 5.18 -10.14
N VAL A 144 12.29 6.08 -9.17
CA VAL A 144 12.25 7.53 -9.40
C VAL A 144 13.43 7.96 -10.24
N GLU A 145 14.63 7.50 -9.92
CA GLU A 145 15.86 7.79 -10.67
C GLU A 145 15.77 7.27 -12.12
N ALA A 146 15.12 6.12 -12.33
CA ALA A 146 14.87 5.58 -13.67
C ALA A 146 13.92 6.46 -14.50
N THR A 147 13.17 7.36 -13.86
CA THR A 147 12.38 8.40 -14.57
C THR A 147 13.20 9.63 -14.96
N GLY A 148 14.48 9.70 -14.54
CA GLY A 148 15.38 10.83 -14.78
C GLY A 148 15.38 11.86 -13.65
N HIS A 149 14.76 11.58 -12.51
CA HIS A 149 14.68 12.49 -11.37
C HIS A 149 15.48 11.96 -10.18
N LYS A 150 15.95 12.86 -9.33
CA LYS A 150 16.71 12.52 -8.13
C LYS A 150 15.80 12.62 -6.90
N VAL A 151 15.88 11.61 -6.02
CA VAL A 151 15.39 11.73 -4.65
C VAL A 151 16.40 12.52 -3.83
N LEU A 152 15.93 13.49 -3.06
CA LEU A 152 16.71 14.37 -2.19
C LEU A 152 16.33 14.03 -0.74
N PRO A 153 17.03 13.09 -0.07
CA PRO A 153 16.65 12.64 1.25
C PRO A 153 16.90 13.68 2.33
N LEU A 154 15.95 13.80 3.25
CA LEU A 154 16.04 14.60 4.48
C LEU A 154 16.04 13.65 5.69
N PRO A 155 16.80 13.95 6.75
CA PRO A 155 16.77 13.15 7.97
C PRO A 155 15.35 13.04 8.53
N SER A 156 14.87 11.84 8.78
CA SER A 156 13.55 11.61 9.35
C SER A 156 13.55 11.64 10.87
N THR A 157 12.39 11.95 11.46
CA THR A 157 12.13 11.72 12.88
C THR A 157 12.04 10.20 13.16
N PRO A 158 12.08 9.73 14.41
CA PRO A 158 11.97 8.31 14.73
C PRO A 158 10.70 7.63 14.18
N ASP A 159 9.61 8.38 14.06
CA ASP A 159 8.35 7.95 13.46
C ASP A 159 8.30 8.14 11.92
N GLY A 160 9.43 8.49 11.28
CA GLY A 160 9.58 8.52 9.82
C GLY A 160 9.09 9.80 9.14
N LYS A 161 8.83 10.88 9.88
CA LYS A 161 8.33 12.14 9.33
C LYS A 161 9.48 13.12 8.95
N ILE A 162 9.21 14.02 8.03
CA ILE A 162 9.98 15.24 7.78
C ILE A 162 9.16 16.46 8.20
N THR A 163 9.82 17.56 8.56
CA THR A 163 9.15 18.76 9.04
C THR A 163 9.11 19.86 7.98
N ALA A 164 8.17 20.79 8.11
CA ALA A 164 8.11 21.99 7.28
C ALA A 164 9.40 22.81 7.33
N GLU A 165 10.06 22.92 8.51
CA GLU A 165 11.33 23.59 8.68
C GLU A 165 12.45 22.94 7.87
N GLN A 166 12.53 21.59 7.87
CA GLN A 166 13.51 20.86 7.05
C GLN A 166 13.31 21.11 5.56
N VAL A 167 12.05 21.12 5.10
CA VAL A 167 11.71 21.43 3.70
C VAL A 167 12.13 22.86 3.35
N GLU A 168 11.81 23.83 4.19
CA GLU A 168 12.20 25.24 3.98
C GLU A 168 13.71 25.40 3.94
N ASN A 169 14.43 24.80 4.88
CA ASN A 169 15.89 24.84 4.94
C ASN A 169 16.53 24.22 3.69
N ALA A 170 16.02 23.09 3.21
CA ALA A 170 16.51 22.45 1.98
C ALA A 170 16.27 23.33 0.75
N TYR A 171 15.10 23.97 0.65
CA TYR A 171 14.80 24.93 -0.41
C TYR A 171 15.70 26.17 -0.34
N LEU A 172 15.86 26.79 0.84
CA LEU A 172 16.69 27.95 1.04
C LEU A 172 18.17 27.65 0.80
N ALA A 173 18.66 26.51 1.21
CA ALA A 173 20.03 26.06 0.91
C ALA A 173 20.28 25.99 -0.60
N HIS A 174 19.29 25.56 -1.39
CA HIS A 174 19.41 25.54 -2.85
C HIS A 174 19.37 26.96 -3.45
N VAL A 175 18.35 27.77 -3.13
CA VAL A 175 18.18 29.10 -3.80
C VAL A 175 19.20 30.13 -3.41
N ASN A 176 19.85 30.00 -2.24
CA ASN A 176 20.88 30.90 -1.76
C ASN A 176 22.29 30.44 -2.15
N ASP A 177 22.46 29.27 -2.77
CA ASP A 177 23.78 28.82 -3.25
C ASP A 177 24.16 29.57 -4.53
N ALA A 178 25.37 30.12 -4.59
CA ALA A 178 25.86 30.86 -5.76
C ALA A 178 25.96 29.97 -7.03
N SER A 179 25.97 28.65 -6.85
CA SER A 179 26.05 27.65 -7.92
C SER A 179 24.74 26.84 -8.07
N PHE A 180 23.60 27.37 -7.64
CA PHE A 180 22.31 26.61 -7.61
C PHE A 180 21.94 26.01 -8.97
N GLU A 181 22.32 26.62 -10.09
CA GLU A 181 22.06 26.09 -11.45
C GLU A 181 22.86 24.83 -11.77
N HIS A 182 23.88 24.50 -10.96
CA HIS A 182 24.64 23.23 -11.08
C HIS A 182 24.05 22.11 -10.25
N MET A 183 23.00 22.37 -9.45
CA MET A 183 22.40 21.46 -8.52
C MET A 183 21.02 20.99 -9.01
N VAL A 184 20.59 19.82 -8.55
CA VAL A 184 19.19 19.39 -8.75
C VAL A 184 18.27 20.30 -7.94
N GLN A 185 17.30 20.92 -8.60
CA GLN A 185 16.35 21.85 -7.99
C GLN A 185 15.28 21.07 -7.21
N PRO A 186 15.11 21.30 -5.90
CA PRO A 186 13.95 20.78 -5.16
C PRO A 186 12.65 21.35 -5.75
N LYS A 187 11.68 20.51 -6.07
CA LYS A 187 10.39 20.97 -6.65
C LYS A 187 9.18 20.21 -6.15
N LEU A 188 9.38 19.01 -5.62
CA LEU A 188 8.33 18.19 -5.04
C LEU A 188 8.74 17.81 -3.61
N VAL A 189 7.78 17.78 -2.70
CA VAL A 189 7.86 17.16 -1.38
C VAL A 189 7.02 15.89 -1.42
N TYR A 190 7.64 14.76 -1.12
CA TYR A 190 6.98 13.47 -1.00
C TYR A 190 6.96 13.05 0.47
N ILE A 191 5.80 12.67 0.94
CA ILE A 191 5.62 12.06 2.27
C ILE A 191 4.72 10.84 2.19
N SER A 192 4.92 9.87 3.08
CA SER A 192 4.01 8.73 3.25
C SER A 192 3.05 8.97 4.42
N LEU A 193 1.78 8.61 4.25
CA LEU A 193 0.75 8.72 5.30
C LEU A 193 -0.09 7.44 5.33
N PRO A 194 0.10 6.58 6.37
CA PRO A 194 1.14 6.60 7.40
C PRO A 194 2.57 6.47 6.84
N THR A 195 3.56 6.89 7.64
CA THR A 195 4.97 6.70 7.30
C THR A 195 5.36 5.22 7.33
N GLU A 196 6.53 4.88 6.83
CA GLU A 196 7.07 3.52 6.85
C GLU A 196 7.24 2.97 8.27
N ASN A 197 7.51 3.85 9.23
CA ASN A 197 7.61 3.53 10.67
C ASN A 197 6.25 3.63 11.40
N GLY A 198 5.15 3.80 10.65
CA GLY A 198 3.79 3.85 11.18
C GLY A 198 3.38 5.21 11.78
N GLY A 199 4.19 6.24 11.65
CA GLY A 199 3.87 7.60 12.11
C GLY A 199 2.71 8.23 11.34
N LEU A 200 1.96 9.11 11.99
CA LEU A 200 0.89 9.89 11.38
C LEU A 200 1.26 11.38 11.40
N TYR A 201 1.08 12.03 10.26
CA TYR A 201 1.07 13.48 10.22
C TYR A 201 -0.27 13.98 10.75
N SER A 202 -0.23 14.84 11.77
CA SER A 202 -1.42 15.58 12.23
C SER A 202 -1.85 16.61 11.17
N LYS A 203 -3.09 17.06 11.27
CA LYS A 203 -3.61 18.13 10.41
C LYS A 203 -2.76 19.41 10.50
N ALA A 204 -2.24 19.72 11.69
CA ALA A 204 -1.35 20.87 11.89
C ALA A 204 -0.01 20.69 11.16
N GLU A 205 0.61 19.50 11.22
CA GLU A 205 1.85 19.20 10.49
C GLU A 205 1.64 19.24 8.97
N LEU A 206 0.53 18.66 8.47
CA LEU A 206 0.18 18.72 7.05
C LEU A 206 -0.06 20.16 6.58
N THR A 207 -0.74 20.97 7.39
CA THR A 207 -0.95 22.41 7.09
C THR A 207 0.40 23.14 7.00
N ALA A 208 1.31 22.92 7.94
CA ALA A 208 2.63 23.51 7.90
C ALA A 208 3.45 23.10 6.66
N LEU A 209 3.36 21.81 6.26
CA LEU A 209 3.98 21.31 5.02
C LEU A 209 3.35 21.96 3.77
N HIS A 210 2.02 22.04 3.71
CA HIS A 210 1.31 22.70 2.63
C HIS A 210 1.72 24.18 2.50
N ASP A 211 1.77 24.90 3.61
CA ASP A 211 2.11 26.32 3.64
C ASP A 211 3.55 26.57 3.17
N VAL A 212 4.51 25.77 3.61
CA VAL A 212 5.90 25.91 3.16
C VAL A 212 6.01 25.53 1.68
N CYS A 213 5.34 24.48 1.21
CA CYS A 213 5.31 24.13 -0.21
C CYS A 213 4.76 25.30 -1.05
N THR A 214 3.66 25.89 -0.62
CA THR A 214 3.04 27.04 -1.30
C THR A 214 3.99 28.24 -1.34
N ARG A 215 4.62 28.64 -0.21
CA ARG A 215 5.58 29.75 -0.15
C ARG A 215 6.80 29.54 -1.03
N CYS A 216 7.32 28.30 -1.07
CA CYS A 216 8.51 27.94 -1.83
C CYS A 216 8.20 27.53 -3.28
N GLY A 217 6.94 27.50 -3.68
CA GLY A 217 6.52 27.05 -5.01
C GLY A 217 6.84 25.59 -5.29
N LEU A 218 6.82 24.76 -4.24
CA LEU A 218 6.97 23.30 -4.30
C LEU A 218 5.60 22.63 -4.43
N TYR A 219 5.56 21.40 -4.91
CA TYR A 219 4.37 20.54 -4.88
C TYR A 219 4.42 19.61 -3.69
N LEU A 220 3.25 19.27 -3.12
CA LEU A 220 3.12 18.27 -2.06
C LEU A 220 2.39 17.03 -2.59
N PHE A 221 3.11 15.89 -2.58
CA PHE A 221 2.59 14.58 -2.95
C PHE A 221 2.56 13.65 -1.73
N ILE A 222 1.38 13.07 -1.44
CA ILE A 222 1.17 12.17 -0.31
C ILE A 222 0.98 10.74 -0.81
N ASP A 223 1.92 9.87 -0.44
CA ASP A 223 1.82 8.42 -0.61
C ASP A 223 0.87 7.83 0.43
N GLY A 224 -0.26 7.36 -0.04
CA GLY A 224 -1.31 6.77 0.79
C GLY A 224 -1.40 5.24 0.67
N ALA A 225 -0.28 4.52 0.49
CA ALA A 225 -0.28 3.06 0.34
C ALA A 225 -1.02 2.34 1.47
N ARG A 226 -1.03 2.91 2.67
CA ARG A 226 -1.74 2.44 3.87
C ARG A 226 -2.76 3.45 4.40
N LEU A 227 -3.26 4.32 3.54
CA LEU A 227 -4.08 5.47 3.94
C LEU A 227 -5.30 5.07 4.78
N GLY A 228 -5.99 3.98 4.44
CA GLY A 228 -7.13 3.50 5.21
C GLY A 228 -6.80 3.24 6.68
N TYR A 229 -5.66 2.60 6.93
CA TYR A 229 -5.20 2.33 8.30
C TYR A 229 -4.82 3.61 9.05
N GLY A 230 -4.24 4.61 8.35
CA GLY A 230 -3.95 5.92 8.93
C GLY A 230 -5.22 6.68 9.28
N LEU A 231 -6.17 6.75 8.35
CA LEU A 231 -7.43 7.51 8.55
C LEU A 231 -8.33 6.91 9.65
N THR A 232 -8.19 5.62 9.95
CA THR A 232 -8.99 4.94 10.98
C THR A 232 -8.25 4.73 12.30
N ALA A 233 -7.01 5.20 12.40
CA ALA A 233 -6.27 5.17 13.65
C ALA A 233 -6.93 6.13 14.67
N PRO A 234 -7.06 5.72 15.95
CA PRO A 234 -7.70 6.56 16.99
C PRO A 234 -7.06 7.92 17.18
N GLU A 235 -5.75 8.02 16.95
CA GLU A 235 -4.96 9.24 17.11
C GLU A 235 -5.00 10.18 15.88
N ASN A 236 -5.69 9.76 14.80
CA ASN A 236 -5.76 10.54 13.56
C ASN A 236 -6.78 11.69 13.66
N ASP A 237 -6.37 12.87 13.20
CA ASP A 237 -7.21 14.08 13.10
C ASP A 237 -7.42 14.57 11.65
N VAL A 238 -7.05 13.73 10.66
CA VAL A 238 -7.08 14.05 9.23
C VAL A 238 -8.18 13.27 8.52
N ALA A 239 -8.92 13.93 7.64
CA ALA A 239 -9.90 13.32 6.75
C ALA A 239 -9.45 13.39 5.28
N LEU A 240 -10.08 12.61 4.39
CA LEU A 240 -9.82 12.70 2.93
C LEU A 240 -10.02 14.12 2.38
N ALA A 241 -10.99 14.87 2.92
CA ALA A 241 -11.23 16.26 2.53
C ALA A 241 -10.05 17.17 2.90
N ASP A 242 -9.37 16.89 4.02
CA ASP A 242 -8.18 17.65 4.41
C ASP A 242 -7.01 17.35 3.46
N LEU A 243 -6.83 16.09 3.05
CA LEU A 243 -5.81 15.74 2.04
C LEU A 243 -6.05 16.45 0.72
N CYS A 244 -7.32 16.55 0.30
CA CYS A 244 -7.71 17.32 -0.90
C CYS A 244 -7.43 18.81 -0.79
N ALA A 245 -7.47 19.36 0.41
CA ALA A 245 -7.22 20.78 0.65
C ALA A 245 -5.71 21.10 0.81
N LEU A 246 -4.96 20.14 1.33
CA LEU A 246 -3.57 20.35 1.79
C LEU A 246 -2.51 19.68 0.91
N SER A 247 -2.89 19.02 -0.20
CA SER A 247 -1.92 18.42 -1.12
C SER A 247 -2.25 18.71 -2.57
N ASP A 248 -1.23 18.65 -3.44
CA ASP A 248 -1.41 18.77 -4.90
C ASP A 248 -1.83 17.44 -5.54
N VAL A 249 -1.30 16.36 -5.01
CA VAL A 249 -1.62 14.98 -5.39
C VAL A 249 -1.52 14.08 -4.16
N PHE A 250 -2.42 13.13 -4.03
CA PHE A 250 -2.24 12.00 -3.12
C PHE A 250 -2.79 10.74 -3.77
N TYR A 251 -2.50 9.58 -3.20
CA TYR A 251 -3.22 8.39 -3.63
C TYR A 251 -3.82 7.60 -2.47
N ILE A 252 -4.89 6.89 -2.76
CA ILE A 252 -5.60 6.00 -1.85
C ILE A 252 -5.17 4.57 -2.18
N GLY A 253 -4.43 3.96 -1.26
CA GLY A 253 -3.92 2.61 -1.43
C GLY A 253 -5.02 1.56 -1.37
N GLY A 254 -5.15 0.74 -2.42
CA GLY A 254 -6.05 -0.40 -2.44
C GLY A 254 -5.34 -1.73 -2.19
N THR A 255 -4.14 -1.91 -2.72
CA THR A 255 -3.36 -3.16 -2.67
C THR A 255 -3.24 -3.73 -1.25
N LYS A 256 -3.02 -2.89 -0.25
CA LYS A 256 -2.88 -3.31 1.16
C LYS A 256 -4.21 -3.28 1.92
N VAL A 257 -5.26 -2.67 1.34
CA VAL A 257 -6.55 -2.43 2.01
C VAL A 257 -7.68 -3.11 1.23
N GLY A 258 -7.55 -4.41 1.04
CA GLY A 258 -8.62 -5.27 0.54
C GLY A 258 -8.75 -5.40 -0.97
N ALA A 259 -7.99 -4.69 -1.79
CA ALA A 259 -7.93 -4.92 -3.24
C ALA A 259 -6.98 -6.08 -3.60
N LEU A 260 -7.14 -6.67 -4.79
CA LEU A 260 -6.13 -7.56 -5.37
C LEU A 260 -4.86 -6.80 -5.72
N PHE A 261 -5.04 -5.60 -6.25
CA PHE A 261 -4.00 -4.65 -6.65
C PHE A 261 -4.66 -3.31 -6.97
N GLY A 262 -3.89 -2.25 -6.90
CA GLY A 262 -4.33 -0.95 -7.39
C GLY A 262 -4.29 0.16 -6.36
N GLU A 263 -4.09 1.36 -6.92
CA GLU A 263 -4.04 2.62 -6.20
C GLU A 263 -4.90 3.64 -6.93
N ALA A 264 -5.66 4.47 -6.20
CA ALA A 264 -6.44 5.55 -6.77
C ALA A 264 -5.71 6.89 -6.55
N VAL A 265 -5.11 7.43 -7.61
CA VAL A 265 -4.45 8.73 -7.59
C VAL A 265 -5.49 9.82 -7.66
N VAL A 266 -5.44 10.77 -6.74
CA VAL A 266 -6.31 11.94 -6.67
C VAL A 266 -5.48 13.19 -6.94
N ILE A 267 -5.74 13.89 -8.03
CA ILE A 267 -5.07 15.12 -8.42
C ILE A 267 -5.97 16.31 -8.08
N THR A 268 -5.54 17.10 -7.12
CA THR A 268 -6.28 18.26 -6.60
C THR A 268 -5.86 19.56 -7.27
N ASN A 269 -4.57 19.66 -7.68
CA ASN A 269 -4.02 20.84 -8.35
C ASN A 269 -4.36 20.82 -9.85
N PRO A 270 -5.12 21.80 -10.37
CA PRO A 270 -5.51 21.85 -11.79
C PRO A 270 -4.33 21.86 -12.76
N ALA A 271 -3.20 22.43 -12.37
CA ALA A 271 -2.01 22.52 -13.23
C ALA A 271 -1.36 21.14 -13.52
N LEU A 272 -1.65 20.13 -12.69
CA LEU A 272 -1.08 18.78 -12.80
C LEU A 272 -1.98 17.79 -13.54
N LYS A 273 -3.18 18.19 -13.94
CA LYS A 273 -4.17 17.30 -14.59
C LYS A 273 -3.88 17.09 -16.08
N THR A 274 -3.36 18.12 -16.75
CA THR A 274 -3.10 18.09 -18.19
C THR A 274 -2.10 16.99 -18.50
N ASP A 275 -2.41 16.19 -19.52
CA ASP A 275 -1.57 15.12 -20.08
C ASP A 275 -1.20 13.99 -19.09
N PHE A 276 -1.77 13.93 -17.90
CA PHE A 276 -1.43 12.89 -16.93
C PHE A 276 -1.66 11.48 -17.46
N ARG A 277 -2.70 11.28 -18.29
CA ARG A 277 -2.98 9.97 -18.94
C ARG A 277 -1.88 9.52 -19.89
N TYR A 278 -1.10 10.43 -20.53
CA TYR A 278 0.07 10.06 -21.31
C TYR A 278 1.16 9.45 -20.43
N HIS A 279 1.39 10.02 -19.24
CA HIS A 279 2.34 9.48 -18.28
C HIS A 279 1.91 8.10 -17.76
N ILE A 280 0.61 7.89 -17.50
CA ILE A 280 0.06 6.57 -17.14
C ILE A 280 0.34 5.57 -18.28
N LYS A 281 0.04 5.92 -19.53
CA LYS A 281 0.25 5.05 -20.67
C LYS A 281 1.71 4.69 -20.89
N GLN A 282 2.58 5.70 -20.81
CA GLN A 282 4.02 5.54 -20.98
C GLN A 282 4.63 4.56 -19.99
N ARG A 283 4.11 4.52 -18.75
CA ARG A 283 4.60 3.65 -17.67
C ARG A 283 3.81 2.35 -17.53
N GLY A 284 3.01 1.99 -18.54
CA GLY A 284 2.27 0.73 -18.58
C GLY A 284 1.07 0.64 -17.62
N GLY A 285 0.69 1.75 -16.98
CA GLY A 285 -0.42 1.79 -16.01
C GLY A 285 -1.81 1.82 -16.62
N MET A 286 -1.91 2.07 -17.94
CA MET A 286 -3.19 2.15 -18.64
C MET A 286 -3.59 0.77 -19.16
N LEU A 287 -4.27 -0.01 -18.33
CA LEU A 287 -4.68 -1.37 -18.66
C LEU A 287 -5.80 -1.38 -19.71
N ALA A 288 -5.70 -2.28 -20.68
CA ALA A 288 -6.78 -2.47 -21.67
C ALA A 288 -8.11 -2.87 -21.00
N LYS A 289 -8.05 -3.70 -19.96
CA LYS A 289 -9.20 -4.06 -19.10
C LYS A 289 -9.20 -3.22 -17.82
N GLY A 290 -9.19 -1.90 -17.95
CA GLY A 290 -9.08 -0.95 -16.84
C GLY A 290 -10.20 -1.05 -15.80
N ARG A 291 -11.38 -1.55 -16.21
CA ARG A 291 -12.49 -1.81 -15.28
C ARG A 291 -12.12 -2.69 -14.09
N LEU A 292 -11.08 -3.55 -14.21
CA LEU A 292 -10.64 -4.39 -13.10
C LEU A 292 -10.17 -3.56 -11.91
N LEU A 293 -9.56 -2.39 -12.15
CA LEU A 293 -9.21 -1.44 -11.10
C LEU A 293 -10.46 -0.71 -10.58
N GLY A 294 -11.33 -0.25 -11.49
CA GLY A 294 -12.59 0.42 -11.11
C GLY A 294 -13.49 -0.42 -10.23
N ILE A 295 -13.68 -1.70 -10.55
CA ILE A 295 -14.48 -2.64 -9.75
C ILE A 295 -13.98 -2.69 -8.30
N GLN A 296 -12.69 -2.73 -8.09
CA GLN A 296 -12.10 -2.84 -6.76
C GLN A 296 -12.39 -1.60 -5.91
N PHE A 297 -12.18 -0.42 -6.47
CA PHE A 297 -12.46 0.84 -5.78
C PHE A 297 -13.95 1.14 -5.66
N ASP A 298 -14.77 0.72 -6.64
CA ASP A 298 -16.23 0.80 -6.53
C ASP A 298 -16.75 0.02 -5.32
N GLU A 299 -16.27 -1.21 -5.11
CA GLU A 299 -16.64 -2.03 -3.96
C GLU A 299 -16.05 -1.49 -2.65
N LEU A 300 -14.78 -1.07 -2.63
CA LEU A 300 -14.14 -0.53 -1.42
C LEU A 300 -14.84 0.73 -0.90
N PHE A 301 -15.35 1.58 -1.80
CA PHE A 301 -16.08 2.80 -1.44
C PHE A 301 -17.60 2.62 -1.41
N THR A 302 -18.10 1.36 -1.43
CA THR A 302 -19.50 1.03 -1.17
C THR A 302 -19.66 0.77 0.33
N ASP A 303 -20.65 1.39 0.95
CA ASP A 303 -21.03 1.21 2.36
C ASP A 303 -19.85 1.35 3.33
N ASP A 304 -18.92 2.25 3.04
CA ASP A 304 -17.72 2.54 3.85
C ASP A 304 -16.82 1.32 4.10
N LEU A 305 -16.83 0.33 3.19
CA LEU A 305 -16.08 -0.91 3.35
C LEU A 305 -14.58 -0.64 3.58
N TYR A 306 -13.98 0.27 2.80
CA TYR A 306 -12.57 0.67 2.93
C TYR A 306 -12.18 1.04 4.36
N PHE A 307 -13.02 1.85 5.02
CA PHE A 307 -12.79 2.30 6.39
C PHE A 307 -13.08 1.20 7.42
N LYS A 308 -14.15 0.44 7.23
CA LYS A 308 -14.55 -0.64 8.15
C LYS A 308 -13.48 -1.73 8.27
N ILE A 309 -12.92 -2.17 7.14
CA ILE A 309 -11.85 -3.20 7.14
C ILE A 309 -10.52 -2.66 7.66
N SER A 310 -10.26 -1.37 7.44
CA SER A 310 -9.08 -0.68 7.99
C SER A 310 -9.16 -0.53 9.51
N GLU A 311 -10.29 -0.08 10.03
CA GLU A 311 -10.55 0.05 11.48
C GLU A 311 -10.38 -1.30 12.21
N LYS A 312 -10.90 -2.39 11.61
CA LYS A 312 -10.72 -3.75 12.15
C LYS A 312 -9.23 -4.07 12.29
N ALA A 313 -8.44 -3.86 11.23
CA ALA A 313 -7.02 -4.17 11.24
C ALA A 313 -6.25 -3.32 12.28
N VAL A 314 -6.53 -2.03 12.36
CA VAL A 314 -5.91 -1.15 13.38
C VAL A 314 -6.26 -1.61 14.79
N ARG A 315 -7.52 -1.94 15.08
CA ARG A 315 -7.94 -2.47 16.38
C ARG A 315 -7.20 -3.77 16.73
N GLN A 316 -6.99 -4.66 15.76
CA GLN A 316 -6.23 -5.90 15.94
C GLN A 316 -4.75 -5.62 16.22
N ALA A 317 -4.13 -4.68 15.52
CA ALA A 317 -2.75 -4.26 15.77
C ALA A 317 -2.57 -3.67 17.18
N LYS A 318 -3.52 -2.87 17.65
CA LYS A 318 -3.51 -2.33 19.03
C LYS A 318 -3.60 -3.43 20.10
N ARG A 319 -4.32 -4.52 19.84
CA ARG A 319 -4.35 -5.69 20.73
C ARG A 319 -2.98 -6.37 20.81
N ILE A 320 -2.29 -6.51 19.67
CA ILE A 320 -0.93 -7.06 19.62
C ILE A 320 0.04 -6.13 20.37
N ALA A 321 -0.03 -4.81 20.11
CA ALA A 321 0.80 -3.83 20.82
C ALA A 321 0.61 -3.93 22.34
N LYS A 322 -0.65 -3.98 22.80
CA LYS A 322 -0.98 -4.13 24.21
C LYS A 322 -0.41 -5.42 24.82
N ALA A 323 -0.47 -6.54 24.11
CA ALA A 323 0.11 -7.79 24.57
C ALA A 323 1.64 -7.71 24.70
N CYS A 324 2.31 -7.02 23.75
CA CYS A 324 3.75 -6.75 23.84
C CYS A 324 4.08 -5.84 25.03
N GLU A 325 3.33 -4.77 25.25
CA GLU A 325 3.50 -3.87 26.41
C GLU A 325 3.33 -4.63 27.74
N ASP A 326 2.27 -5.42 27.86
CA ASP A 326 2.00 -6.22 29.07
C ASP A 326 3.08 -7.28 29.32
N ALA A 327 3.74 -7.75 28.27
CA ALA A 327 4.89 -8.66 28.34
C ALA A 327 6.23 -7.93 28.57
N GLY A 328 6.23 -6.59 28.71
CA GLY A 328 7.42 -5.78 28.99
C GLY A 328 8.27 -5.44 27.76
N CYS A 329 7.77 -5.63 26.54
CA CYS A 329 8.48 -5.23 25.33
C CYS A 329 8.57 -3.71 25.18
N ALA A 330 9.74 -3.19 24.83
CA ALA A 330 9.89 -1.84 24.31
C ALA A 330 9.50 -1.81 22.83
N PHE A 331 9.36 -0.62 22.26
CA PHE A 331 9.05 -0.43 20.82
C PHE A 331 10.14 0.39 20.15
N PHE A 332 10.50 0.00 18.93
CA PHE A 332 11.46 0.71 18.08
C PHE A 332 10.91 2.08 17.65
N ALA A 333 9.64 2.11 17.26
CA ALA A 333 8.91 3.33 16.93
C ALA A 333 7.46 3.22 17.45
N PRO A 334 6.86 4.31 17.94
CA PRO A 334 5.45 4.35 18.26
C PRO A 334 4.63 4.32 16.97
N SER A 335 3.66 3.40 16.87
CA SER A 335 2.78 3.31 15.72
C SER A 335 1.31 3.19 16.13
N PRO A 336 0.47 4.15 15.76
CA PRO A 336 -0.97 4.07 15.97
C PRO A 336 -1.71 3.23 14.92
N THR A 337 -1.01 2.65 13.94
CA THR A 337 -1.59 2.04 12.75
C THR A 337 -1.60 0.50 12.80
N ASN A 338 -1.82 -0.15 11.65
CA ASN A 338 -1.80 -1.60 11.51
C ASN A 338 -0.41 -2.25 11.61
N GLN A 339 0.66 -1.47 11.66
CA GLN A 339 2.03 -1.92 11.82
C GLN A 339 2.51 -1.67 13.24
N GLN A 340 3.09 -2.67 13.91
CA GLN A 340 3.67 -2.55 15.24
C GLN A 340 5.14 -2.97 15.19
N PHE A 341 6.00 -2.30 15.97
CA PHE A 341 7.45 -2.48 15.92
C PHE A 341 8.02 -2.84 17.31
N PRO A 342 7.59 -3.97 17.92
CA PRO A 342 8.11 -4.39 19.20
C PRO A 342 9.55 -4.87 19.10
N ILE A 343 10.29 -4.70 20.22
CA ILE A 343 11.64 -5.20 20.42
C ILE A 343 11.56 -6.45 21.29
N PHE A 344 12.11 -7.55 20.82
CA PHE A 344 12.14 -8.82 21.52
C PHE A 344 13.58 -9.30 21.75
N PRO A 345 13.82 -10.11 22.81
CA PRO A 345 15.01 -10.95 22.86
C PRO A 345 15.05 -11.90 21.66
N ASP A 346 16.24 -12.13 21.09
CA ASP A 346 16.37 -13.01 19.93
C ASP A 346 15.87 -14.43 20.22
N THR A 347 16.06 -14.93 21.46
CA THR A 347 15.55 -16.24 21.89
C THR A 347 14.02 -16.34 21.87
N ALA A 348 13.31 -15.25 22.19
CA ALA A 348 11.86 -15.18 22.09
C ALA A 348 11.42 -15.16 20.61
N LEU A 349 12.17 -14.46 19.73
CA LEU A 349 11.91 -14.42 18.29
C LEU A 349 12.09 -15.79 17.66
N GLU A 350 13.10 -16.57 18.05
CA GLU A 350 13.31 -17.95 17.57
C GLU A 350 12.09 -18.82 17.85
N LYS A 351 11.55 -18.75 19.07
CA LYS A 351 10.34 -19.50 19.46
C LYS A 351 9.09 -19.04 18.70
N LEU A 352 8.91 -17.71 18.57
CA LEU A 352 7.78 -17.17 17.80
C LEU A 352 7.87 -17.55 16.31
N ALA A 353 9.09 -17.66 15.75
CA ALA A 353 9.31 -18.01 14.35
C ALA A 353 8.87 -19.44 14.00
N GLU A 354 8.72 -20.34 14.97
CA GLU A 354 8.19 -21.69 14.77
C GLU A 354 6.74 -21.66 14.26
N LYS A 355 5.97 -20.65 14.67
CA LYS A 355 4.52 -20.55 14.36
C LYS A 355 4.14 -19.29 13.59
N TYR A 356 4.92 -18.22 13.69
CA TYR A 356 4.57 -16.93 13.12
C TYR A 356 5.64 -16.41 12.15
N LYS A 357 5.20 -15.76 11.07
CA LYS A 357 6.07 -14.95 10.20
C LYS A 357 5.95 -13.49 10.61
N TYR A 358 7.07 -12.86 10.88
CA TYR A 358 7.24 -11.43 11.11
C TYR A 358 8.33 -10.89 10.19
N SER A 359 8.42 -9.56 10.01
CA SER A 359 9.55 -8.95 9.30
C SER A 359 10.59 -8.48 10.30
N TYR A 360 11.85 -8.89 10.11
CA TYR A 360 12.97 -8.26 10.81
C TYR A 360 13.04 -6.78 10.44
N TRP A 361 13.23 -5.91 11.45
CA TRP A 361 13.25 -4.47 11.22
C TRP A 361 14.63 -3.87 11.48
N ALA A 362 15.16 -4.05 12.67
CA ALA A 362 16.46 -3.49 13.05
C ALA A 362 17.12 -4.30 14.18
N ARG A 363 18.45 -4.29 14.19
CA ARG A 363 19.21 -4.72 15.37
C ARG A 363 19.19 -3.59 16.40
N VAL A 364 18.88 -3.92 17.65
CA VAL A 364 18.82 -2.94 18.75
C VAL A 364 20.07 -3.02 19.61
N ASP A 365 20.45 -4.23 20.04
CA ASP A 365 21.66 -4.50 20.82
C ASP A 365 22.18 -5.92 20.53
N GLU A 366 23.11 -6.45 21.33
CA GLU A 366 23.71 -7.78 21.10
C GLU A 366 22.71 -8.93 21.19
N THR A 367 21.59 -8.77 21.89
CA THR A 367 20.61 -9.82 22.21
C THR A 367 19.18 -9.50 21.81
N HIS A 368 18.89 -8.27 21.34
CA HIS A 368 17.56 -7.83 21.00
C HIS A 368 17.45 -7.31 19.58
N SER A 369 16.34 -7.66 18.95
CA SER A 369 15.96 -7.19 17.61
C SER A 369 14.57 -6.62 17.61
N ALA A 370 14.38 -5.54 16.84
CA ALA A 370 13.06 -5.03 16.49
C ALA A 370 12.49 -5.81 15.33
N VAL A 371 11.21 -6.14 15.39
CA VAL A 371 10.48 -6.79 14.30
C VAL A 371 9.23 -6.00 13.98
N ARG A 372 8.74 -6.12 12.75
CA ARG A 372 7.44 -5.58 12.38
C ARG A 372 6.39 -6.69 12.40
N LEU A 373 5.33 -6.45 13.15
CA LEU A 373 4.09 -7.20 13.13
C LEU A 373 3.01 -6.37 12.42
N CYS A 374 2.43 -6.90 11.36
CA CYS A 374 1.40 -6.26 10.55
C CYS A 374 0.09 -7.01 10.66
N THR A 375 -1.00 -6.30 10.90
CA THR A 375 -2.35 -6.80 10.64
C THR A 375 -2.88 -6.28 9.31
N SER A 376 -3.82 -6.98 8.71
CA SER A 376 -4.47 -6.59 7.47
C SER A 376 -5.99 -6.72 7.56
N TRP A 377 -6.68 -6.30 6.52
CA TRP A 377 -8.12 -6.52 6.37
C TRP A 377 -8.53 -7.99 6.53
N ALA A 378 -7.64 -8.93 6.19
CA ALA A 378 -7.88 -10.38 6.22
C ALA A 378 -7.47 -11.03 7.54
N THR A 379 -6.70 -10.35 8.39
CA THR A 379 -6.26 -10.90 9.68
C THR A 379 -7.48 -11.32 10.52
N THR A 380 -7.45 -12.56 11.06
CA THR A 380 -8.53 -13.09 11.89
C THR A 380 -8.29 -12.80 13.36
N ASP A 381 -9.36 -12.72 14.16
CA ASP A 381 -9.24 -12.50 15.60
C ASP A 381 -8.60 -13.69 16.30
N GLU A 382 -8.83 -14.92 15.81
CA GLU A 382 -8.22 -16.14 16.31
C GLU A 382 -6.69 -16.13 16.19
N ASN A 383 -6.17 -15.64 15.05
CA ASN A 383 -4.72 -15.51 14.84
C ASN A 383 -4.11 -14.45 15.75
N VAL A 384 -4.83 -13.35 15.99
CA VAL A 384 -4.41 -12.30 16.93
C VAL A 384 -4.39 -12.82 18.35
N ASP A 385 -5.44 -13.54 18.77
CA ASP A 385 -5.53 -14.13 20.13
C ASP A 385 -4.39 -15.14 20.36
N ALA A 386 -4.10 -15.98 19.37
CA ALA A 386 -3.01 -16.94 19.45
C ALA A 386 -1.66 -16.22 19.59
N LEU A 387 -1.38 -15.21 18.76
CA LEU A 387 -0.13 -14.44 18.83
C LEU A 387 0.01 -13.73 20.19
N CYS A 388 -1.03 -13.05 20.68
CA CYS A 388 -0.99 -12.36 21.98
C CYS A 388 -0.69 -13.31 23.14
N LYS A 389 -1.29 -14.50 23.14
CA LYS A 389 -1.04 -15.55 24.13
C LYS A 389 0.40 -16.05 24.07
N ASP A 390 0.89 -16.33 22.85
CA ASP A 390 2.23 -16.89 22.68
C ASP A 390 3.32 -15.85 23.00
N ILE A 391 3.11 -14.55 22.70
CA ILE A 391 3.99 -13.45 23.16
C ILE A 391 4.11 -13.47 24.69
N ALA A 392 2.99 -13.51 25.41
CA ALA A 392 3.02 -13.55 26.87
C ALA A 392 3.77 -14.77 27.41
N SER A 393 3.65 -15.93 26.75
CA SER A 393 4.33 -17.16 27.14
C SER A 393 5.84 -17.10 26.93
N VAL A 394 6.29 -16.70 25.73
CA VAL A 394 7.74 -16.70 25.40
C VAL A 394 8.52 -15.61 26.15
N MET A 395 7.84 -14.54 26.56
CA MET A 395 8.46 -13.46 27.34
C MET A 395 8.50 -13.73 28.84
N ALA A 396 7.76 -14.74 29.34
CA ALA A 396 7.78 -15.16 30.73
C ALA A 396 8.88 -16.20 31.05
N GLU A 397 9.50 -16.79 30.03
CA GLU A 397 10.59 -17.77 30.13
C GLU A 397 11.97 -17.12 30.19
#